data_c255048907650bde0e750f216649e3e1
#
_entry.id   c255048907650bde0e750f216649e3e1
#
_cell.length_a   1.000
_cell.length_b   1.000
_cell.length_c   1.000
_cell.angle_alpha   90.00
_cell.angle_beta   90.00
_cell.angle_gamma   90.00
#
_symmetry.space_group_name_H-M   'P 1'
#
loop_
_entity.id
_entity.type
_entity.pdbx_description
1 polymer ?
#
loop_
_entity_poly.entity_id
_entity_poly.type
_entity_poly.pdbx_seq_one_letter_code
_entity_poly.pdbx_strand_id
1 'polypeptide(L)'
;MSERMIELKGIVKRFYIGMPNELEILHGIDLEVKRGEFVSIVGSSGSGKTTMMNIIGILDRPTEGEYQLDGVDVAKAKDKELSLIRNQKIGFVFQTYNLIGRTSALKNVELPMLYAGIGRRERKERAKELLEMVGMEERLSHNPDELSGGQK
;
A
#
# COMPACT_ATOMS: atom_id res chain seq x y z
N MET A 1 -16.76 16.53 3.78
CA MET A 1 -15.59 15.64 3.62
C MET A 1 -14.54 16.09 4.63
N SER A 2 -13.90 15.20 5.36
CA SER A 2 -12.82 15.57 6.27
C SER A 2 -11.68 16.21 5.50
N GLU A 3 -11.13 17.33 5.99
CA GLU A 3 -9.91 17.95 5.43
C GLU A 3 -8.69 17.03 5.67
N ARG A 4 -8.77 16.20 6.75
CA ARG A 4 -7.74 15.22 7.13
C ARG A 4 -7.90 13.95 6.33
N MET A 5 -6.82 13.56 5.67
CA MET A 5 -6.75 12.29 4.92
C MET A 5 -6.20 11.16 5.79
N ILE A 6 -5.16 11.44 6.57
CA ILE A 6 -4.54 10.52 7.52
C ILE A 6 -4.48 11.19 8.90
N GLU A 7 -4.90 10.49 9.93
CA GLU A 7 -4.71 10.90 11.31
C GLU A 7 -4.24 9.71 12.15
N LEU A 8 -3.04 9.83 12.68
CA LEU A 8 -2.40 8.86 13.56
C LEU A 8 -2.20 9.50 14.93
N LYS A 9 -2.57 8.80 16.00
CA LYS A 9 -2.41 9.28 17.38
C LYS A 9 -1.80 8.20 18.25
N GLY A 10 -0.66 8.50 18.84
CA GLY A 10 0.04 7.62 19.76
C GLY A 10 0.40 6.27 19.19
N ILE A 11 0.78 6.19 17.90
CA ILE A 11 1.07 4.94 17.23
C ILE A 11 2.31 4.29 17.83
N VAL A 12 2.12 3.12 18.43
CA VAL A 12 3.19 2.24 18.91
C VAL A 12 3.23 0.98 18.07
N LYS A 13 4.43 0.52 17.74
CA LYS A 13 4.63 -0.79 17.10
C LYS A 13 5.70 -1.57 17.82
N ARG A 14 5.29 -2.74 18.35
CA ARG A 14 6.17 -3.74 18.95
C ARG A 14 6.15 -5.02 18.14
N PHE A 15 7.30 -5.67 18.08
CA PHE A 15 7.48 -7.00 17.51
C PHE A 15 7.89 -7.96 18.63
N TYR A 16 7.59 -9.26 18.45
CA TYR A 16 7.92 -10.34 19.40
C TYR A 16 7.36 -10.10 20.80
N ILE A 17 6.13 -9.58 20.90
CA ILE A 17 5.47 -9.20 22.15
C ILE A 17 5.45 -10.39 23.11
N GLY A 18 5.89 -10.16 24.36
CA GLY A 18 5.97 -11.16 25.41
C GLY A 18 7.14 -12.16 25.26
N MET A 19 8.05 -11.91 24.32
CA MET A 19 9.27 -12.70 24.13
C MET A 19 10.51 -11.96 24.68
N PRO A 20 11.62 -12.69 25.01
CA PRO A 20 12.84 -12.04 25.51
C PRO A 20 13.47 -11.03 24.55
N ASN A 21 13.15 -11.10 23.28
CA ASN A 21 13.62 -10.21 22.21
C ASN A 21 12.54 -9.21 21.73
N GLU A 22 11.58 -8.90 22.60
CA GLU A 22 10.59 -7.85 22.31
C GLU A 22 11.27 -6.54 21.91
N LEU A 23 10.82 -5.97 20.80
CA LEU A 23 11.42 -4.78 20.21
C LEU A 23 10.32 -3.76 19.88
N GLU A 24 10.36 -2.61 20.52
CA GLU A 24 9.53 -1.47 20.16
C GLU A 24 10.23 -0.62 19.10
N ILE A 25 9.58 -0.40 17.96
CA ILE A 25 10.11 0.33 16.80
C ILE A 25 9.48 1.71 16.66
N LEU A 26 8.20 1.85 16.98
CA LEU A 26 7.49 3.13 16.98
C LEU A 26 7.03 3.44 18.40
N HIS A 27 7.33 4.64 18.87
CA HIS A 27 7.24 5.04 20.27
C HIS A 27 6.19 6.15 20.46
N GLY A 28 4.94 5.91 20.07
CA GLY A 28 3.85 6.89 20.26
C GLY A 28 3.89 8.01 19.22
N ILE A 29 3.85 7.67 17.93
CA ILE A 29 3.92 8.64 16.83
C ILE A 29 2.55 9.27 16.55
N ASP A 30 2.53 10.60 16.49
CA ASP A 30 1.41 11.39 15.99
C ASP A 30 1.73 11.93 14.60
N LEU A 31 0.77 11.81 13.66
CA LEU A 31 0.90 12.35 12.31
C LEU A 31 -0.48 12.75 11.79
N GLU A 32 -0.57 13.93 11.22
CA GLU A 32 -1.73 14.37 10.45
C GLU A 32 -1.32 14.71 9.03
N VAL A 33 -2.06 14.20 8.03
CA VAL A 33 -1.87 14.53 6.62
C VAL A 33 -3.20 14.99 6.05
N LYS A 34 -3.19 16.15 5.41
CA LYS A 34 -4.37 16.73 4.77
C LYS A 34 -4.53 16.23 3.34
N ARG A 35 -5.73 16.38 2.81
CA ARG A 35 -6.01 16.04 1.41
C ARG A 35 -5.16 16.91 0.46
N GLY A 36 -4.48 16.26 -0.49
CA GLY A 36 -3.60 16.93 -1.46
C GLY A 36 -2.23 17.32 -0.91
N GLU A 37 -1.92 17.00 0.34
CA GLU A 37 -0.62 17.27 0.94
C GLU A 37 0.44 16.27 0.47
N PHE A 38 1.67 16.74 0.29
CA PHE A 38 2.86 15.94 0.05
C PHE A 38 3.69 15.88 1.33
N VAL A 39 3.93 14.67 1.84
CA VAL A 39 4.68 14.44 3.08
C VAL A 39 5.89 13.56 2.81
N SER A 40 7.04 13.91 3.38
CA SER A 40 8.27 13.11 3.31
C SER A 40 8.67 12.62 4.70
N ILE A 41 8.85 11.29 4.84
CA ILE A 41 9.34 10.67 6.08
C ILE A 41 10.83 10.39 5.91
N VAL A 42 11.66 11.12 6.67
CA VAL A 42 13.13 11.03 6.61
C VAL A 42 13.69 10.50 7.92
N GLY A 43 14.87 9.89 7.87
CA GLY A 43 15.55 9.35 9.06
C GLY A 43 16.64 8.36 8.68
N SER A 44 17.49 7.98 9.64
CA SER A 44 18.55 6.99 9.48
C SER A 44 18.02 5.59 9.16
N SER A 45 18.89 4.68 8.71
CA SER A 45 18.53 3.27 8.56
C SER A 45 18.11 2.71 9.92
N GLY A 46 17.06 1.89 9.95
CA GLY A 46 16.51 1.30 11.18
C GLY A 46 15.62 2.23 12.03
N SER A 47 15.38 3.47 11.63
CA SER A 47 14.52 4.42 12.40
C SER A 47 13.01 4.17 12.31
N GLY A 48 12.56 3.03 11.79
CA GLY A 48 11.14 2.69 11.72
C GLY A 48 10.36 3.21 10.51
N LYS A 49 11.00 3.88 9.51
CA LYS A 49 10.32 4.43 8.33
C LYS A 49 9.46 3.40 7.58
N THR A 50 10.03 2.24 7.29
CA THR A 50 9.32 1.15 6.61
C THR A 50 8.15 0.63 7.45
N THR A 51 8.35 0.51 8.76
CA THR A 51 7.28 0.11 9.71
C THR A 51 6.14 1.13 9.68
N MET A 52 6.48 2.42 9.73
CA MET A 52 5.50 3.51 9.64
C MET A 52 4.75 3.49 8.31
N MET A 53 5.46 3.33 7.18
CA MET A 53 4.86 3.21 5.84
C MET A 53 3.93 2.01 5.74
N ASN A 54 4.29 0.86 6.34
CA ASN A 54 3.43 -0.33 6.35
C ASN A 54 2.15 -0.08 7.15
N ILE A 55 2.22 0.64 8.25
CA ILE A 55 1.02 1.01 9.04
C ILE A 55 0.15 1.99 8.26
N ILE A 56 0.73 3.06 7.71
CA ILE A 56 0.01 4.04 6.88
C ILE A 56 -0.67 3.33 5.69
N GLY A 57 0.05 2.40 5.06
CA GLY A 57 -0.45 1.61 3.93
C GLY A 57 -1.40 0.48 4.31
N ILE A 58 -1.73 0.32 5.59
CA ILE A 58 -2.60 -0.78 6.08
C ILE A 58 -2.04 -2.17 5.72
N LEU A 59 -0.73 -2.30 5.53
CA LEU A 59 -0.05 -3.59 5.35
C LEU A 59 0.26 -4.25 6.69
N ASP A 60 0.34 -3.45 7.76
CA ASP A 60 0.52 -3.91 9.14
C ASP A 60 -0.38 -3.09 10.08
N ARG A 61 -0.65 -3.62 11.26
CA ARG A 61 -1.42 -2.95 12.29
C ARG A 61 -0.51 -2.35 13.36
N PRO A 62 -0.82 -1.17 13.90
CA PRO A 62 -0.15 -0.70 15.11
C PRO A 62 -0.44 -1.65 16.28
N THR A 63 0.46 -1.71 17.25
CA THR A 63 0.24 -2.42 18.51
C THR A 63 -0.68 -1.62 19.43
N GLU A 64 -0.51 -0.28 19.44
CA GLU A 64 -1.31 0.67 20.19
C GLU A 64 -1.51 1.94 19.37
N GLY A 65 -2.47 2.75 19.75
CA GLY A 65 -2.79 4.03 19.13
C GLY A 65 -4.02 3.97 18.23
N GLU A 66 -4.35 5.12 17.66
CA GLU A 66 -5.51 5.29 16.80
C GLU A 66 -5.05 5.64 15.39
N TYR A 67 -5.70 5.04 14.39
CA TYR A 67 -5.47 5.36 12.99
C TYR A 67 -6.78 5.59 12.26
N GLN A 68 -6.96 6.79 11.71
CA GLN A 68 -8.07 7.13 10.83
C GLN A 68 -7.57 7.45 9.44
N LEU A 69 -8.18 6.85 8.42
CA LEU A 69 -7.97 7.11 7.00
C LEU A 69 -9.27 7.62 6.38
N ASP A 70 -9.27 8.86 5.91
CA ASP A 70 -10.44 9.53 5.30
C ASP A 70 -11.71 9.39 6.20
N GLY A 71 -11.53 9.54 7.51
CA GLY A 71 -12.59 9.42 8.52
C GLY A 71 -13.00 8.00 8.92
N VAL A 72 -12.32 6.97 8.40
CA VAL A 72 -12.57 5.56 8.74
C VAL A 72 -11.56 5.10 9.79
N ASP A 73 -12.04 4.52 10.90
CA ASP A 73 -11.19 3.93 11.95
C ASP A 73 -10.59 2.61 11.46
N VAL A 74 -9.34 2.68 11.02
CA VAL A 74 -8.59 1.54 10.47
C VAL A 74 -8.17 0.55 11.56
N ALA A 75 -7.92 1.05 12.79
CA ALA A 75 -7.45 0.20 13.89
C ALA A 75 -8.51 -0.85 14.31
N LYS A 76 -9.80 -0.49 14.20
CA LYS A 76 -10.94 -1.35 14.56
C LYS A 76 -11.52 -2.15 13.40
N ALA A 77 -11.13 -1.84 12.15
CA ALA A 77 -11.68 -2.49 10.96
C ALA A 77 -11.24 -3.97 10.86
N LYS A 78 -12.13 -4.82 10.36
CA LYS A 78 -11.85 -6.24 10.10
C LYS A 78 -10.98 -6.41 8.85
N ASP A 79 -10.28 -7.53 8.71
CA ASP A 79 -9.35 -7.78 7.60
C ASP A 79 -10.00 -7.65 6.22
N LYS A 80 -11.27 -8.05 6.09
CA LYS A 80 -12.03 -7.87 4.84
C LYS A 80 -12.24 -6.39 4.50
N GLU A 81 -12.56 -5.57 5.50
CA GLU A 81 -12.74 -4.12 5.36
C GLU A 81 -11.42 -3.44 5.04
N LEU A 82 -10.34 -3.83 5.73
CA LEU A 82 -8.99 -3.33 5.45
C LEU A 82 -8.54 -3.64 4.02
N SER A 83 -8.84 -4.83 3.51
CA SER A 83 -8.53 -5.20 2.13
C SER A 83 -9.27 -4.32 1.12
N LEU A 84 -10.53 -3.99 1.39
CA LEU A 84 -11.32 -3.09 0.56
C LEU A 84 -10.80 -1.65 0.61
N ILE A 85 -10.48 -1.15 1.82
CA ILE A 85 -9.92 0.19 2.02
C ILE A 85 -8.59 0.31 1.27
N ARG A 86 -7.68 -0.67 1.39
CA ARG A 86 -6.42 -0.70 0.63
C ARG A 86 -6.66 -0.60 -0.87
N ASN A 87 -7.56 -1.43 -1.38
CA ASN A 87 -7.85 -1.46 -2.81
C ASN A 87 -8.40 -0.14 -3.36
N GLN A 88 -9.23 0.57 -2.56
CA GLN A 88 -9.94 1.77 -3.00
C GLN A 88 -9.24 3.09 -2.67
N LYS A 89 -8.43 3.12 -1.59
CA LYS A 89 -7.91 4.38 -1.03
C LYS A 89 -6.39 4.50 -1.11
N ILE A 90 -5.65 3.41 -1.35
CA ILE A 90 -4.19 3.40 -1.26
C ILE A 90 -3.58 2.89 -2.55
N GLY A 91 -2.62 3.64 -3.09
CA GLY A 91 -1.73 3.20 -4.14
C GLY A 91 -0.30 3.07 -3.61
N PHE A 92 0.35 1.95 -3.87
CA PHE A 92 1.73 1.71 -3.49
C PHE A 92 2.67 1.81 -4.68
N VAL A 93 3.78 2.51 -4.48
CA VAL A 93 4.96 2.40 -5.34
C VAL A 93 6.06 1.76 -4.50
N PHE A 94 6.45 0.54 -4.84
CA PHE A 94 7.42 -0.23 -4.08
C PHE A 94 8.85 -0.03 -4.61
N GLN A 95 9.82 -0.13 -3.72
CA GLN A 95 11.24 -0.17 -4.07
C GLN A 95 11.60 -1.47 -4.80
N THR A 96 10.97 -2.59 -4.43
CA THR A 96 11.01 -3.87 -5.12
C THR A 96 9.69 -4.08 -5.85
N TYR A 97 9.74 -4.64 -7.04
CA TYR A 97 8.62 -4.60 -7.99
C TYR A 97 7.33 -5.29 -7.53
N ASN A 98 7.42 -6.28 -6.62
CA ASN A 98 6.27 -7.02 -6.05
C ASN A 98 5.27 -7.57 -7.09
N LEU A 99 5.77 -7.85 -8.30
CA LEU A 99 4.96 -8.43 -9.38
C LEU A 99 4.82 -9.95 -9.17
N ILE A 100 3.69 -10.49 -9.59
CA ILE A 100 3.46 -11.93 -9.59
C ILE A 100 4.24 -12.53 -10.77
N GLY A 101 5.33 -13.25 -10.47
CA GLY A 101 6.38 -13.64 -11.42
C GLY A 101 5.94 -14.51 -12.59
N ARG A 102 4.91 -15.35 -12.43
CA ARG A 102 4.37 -16.22 -13.49
C ARG A 102 3.10 -15.66 -14.13
N THR A 103 2.93 -14.37 -14.09
CA THR A 103 1.73 -13.68 -14.53
C THR A 103 2.14 -12.53 -15.44
N SER A 104 1.52 -12.39 -16.61
CA SER A 104 1.89 -11.35 -17.58
C SER A 104 1.67 -9.93 -17.02
N ALA A 105 2.35 -8.93 -17.61
CA ALA A 105 2.20 -7.53 -17.27
C ALA A 105 0.72 -7.11 -17.27
N LEU A 106 -0.02 -7.47 -18.32
CA LEU A 106 -1.46 -7.19 -18.41
C LEU A 106 -2.24 -7.74 -17.21
N LYS A 107 -1.99 -9.00 -16.83
CA LYS A 107 -2.69 -9.64 -15.70
C LYS A 107 -2.28 -9.06 -14.35
N ASN A 108 -1.02 -8.65 -14.17
CA ASN A 108 -0.57 -7.96 -12.99
C ASN A 108 -1.34 -6.64 -12.80
N VAL A 109 -1.52 -5.86 -13.88
CA VAL A 109 -2.30 -4.62 -13.87
C VAL A 109 -3.80 -4.85 -13.70
N GLU A 110 -4.34 -5.97 -14.21
CA GLU A 110 -5.75 -6.35 -14.02
C GLU A 110 -6.09 -6.71 -12.56
N LEU A 111 -5.10 -7.16 -11.78
CA LEU A 111 -5.34 -7.78 -10.48
C LEU A 111 -6.06 -6.88 -9.45
N PRO A 112 -5.65 -5.61 -9.24
CA PRO A 112 -6.37 -4.71 -8.33
C PRO A 112 -7.82 -4.47 -8.76
N MET A 113 -8.08 -4.39 -10.06
CA MET A 113 -9.41 -4.21 -10.63
C MET A 113 -10.28 -5.47 -10.47
N LEU A 114 -9.66 -6.66 -10.48
CA LEU A 114 -10.36 -7.91 -10.16
C LEU A 114 -10.87 -7.90 -8.71
N TYR A 115 -10.04 -7.47 -7.76
CA TYR A 115 -10.44 -7.33 -6.35
C TYR A 115 -11.47 -6.22 -6.12
N ALA A 116 -11.47 -5.20 -6.97
CA ALA A 116 -12.50 -4.16 -6.98
C ALA A 116 -13.86 -4.63 -7.58
N GLY A 117 -13.93 -5.88 -8.09
CA GLY A 117 -15.15 -6.44 -8.69
C GLY A 117 -15.41 -5.97 -10.11
N ILE A 118 -14.47 -5.33 -10.79
CA ILE A 118 -14.60 -4.85 -12.18
C ILE A 118 -14.72 -6.04 -13.13
N GLY A 119 -15.65 -5.96 -14.09
CA GLY A 119 -15.91 -7.00 -15.07
C GLY A 119 -14.69 -7.30 -15.97
N ARG A 120 -14.56 -8.58 -16.43
CA ARG A 120 -13.38 -9.05 -17.18
C ARG A 120 -13.06 -8.21 -18.41
N ARG A 121 -14.06 -7.79 -19.17
CA ARG A 121 -13.85 -7.00 -20.39
C ARG A 121 -13.32 -5.62 -20.04
N GLU A 122 -13.95 -4.94 -19.13
CA GLU A 122 -13.63 -3.58 -18.71
C GLU A 122 -12.20 -3.50 -18.09
N ARG A 123 -11.88 -4.40 -17.15
CA ARG A 123 -10.53 -4.40 -16.55
C ARG A 123 -9.42 -4.70 -17.56
N LYS A 124 -9.69 -5.57 -18.56
CA LYS A 124 -8.72 -5.88 -19.60
C LYS A 124 -8.44 -4.67 -20.49
N GLU A 125 -9.48 -3.96 -20.92
CA GLU A 125 -9.33 -2.74 -21.71
C GLU A 125 -8.62 -1.65 -20.89
N ARG A 126 -9.04 -1.45 -19.64
CA ARG A 126 -8.38 -0.47 -18.76
C ARG A 126 -6.92 -0.80 -18.46
N ALA A 127 -6.57 -2.06 -18.27
CA ALA A 127 -5.19 -2.48 -18.07
C ALA A 127 -4.32 -2.23 -19.30
N LYS A 128 -4.85 -2.42 -20.51
CA LYS A 128 -4.15 -2.08 -21.76
C LYS A 128 -3.87 -0.58 -21.86
N GLU A 129 -4.90 0.25 -21.67
CA GLU A 129 -4.77 1.70 -21.68
C GLU A 129 -3.67 2.19 -20.70
N LEU A 130 -3.67 1.65 -19.47
CA LEU A 130 -2.67 2.01 -18.47
C LEU A 130 -1.25 1.61 -18.86
N LEU A 131 -1.07 0.43 -19.47
CA LEU A 131 0.23 -0.03 -19.97
C LEU A 131 0.69 0.78 -21.17
N GLU A 132 -0.21 1.15 -22.07
CA GLU A 132 0.08 2.05 -23.21
C GLU A 132 0.53 3.43 -22.72
N MET A 133 -0.13 3.99 -21.71
CA MET A 133 0.25 5.29 -21.10
C MET A 133 1.70 5.33 -20.59
N VAL A 134 2.28 4.18 -20.23
CA VAL A 134 3.68 4.06 -19.78
C VAL A 134 4.61 3.44 -20.84
N GLY A 135 4.16 3.34 -22.11
CA GLY A 135 4.96 2.84 -23.24
C GLY A 135 5.24 1.34 -23.18
N MET A 136 4.29 0.57 -22.65
CA MET A 136 4.40 -0.89 -22.49
C MET A 136 3.38 -1.69 -23.34
N GLU A 137 2.84 -1.10 -24.37
CA GLU A 137 1.85 -1.71 -25.29
C GLU A 137 2.36 -2.99 -25.94
N GLU A 138 3.66 -3.08 -26.24
CA GLU A 138 4.27 -4.29 -26.83
C GLU A 138 4.63 -5.35 -25.77
N ARG A 139 4.45 -5.05 -24.49
CA ARG A 139 4.87 -5.90 -23.37
C ARG A 139 3.71 -6.56 -22.61
N LEU A 140 2.49 -6.42 -23.10
CA LEU A 140 1.27 -6.89 -22.42
C LEU A 140 1.31 -8.37 -22.01
N SER A 141 1.91 -9.22 -22.86
CA SER A 141 2.01 -10.67 -22.65
C SER A 141 3.28 -11.10 -21.91
N HIS A 142 4.26 -10.21 -21.72
CA HIS A 142 5.53 -10.54 -21.09
C HIS A 142 5.34 -10.79 -19.58
N ASN A 143 6.07 -11.79 -19.08
CA ASN A 143 6.18 -12.02 -17.64
C ASN A 143 7.24 -11.07 -17.03
N PRO A 144 7.24 -10.85 -15.71
CA PRO A 144 8.22 -9.98 -15.06
C PRO A 144 9.68 -10.31 -15.38
N ASP A 145 10.02 -11.59 -15.56
CA ASP A 145 11.39 -12.01 -15.86
C ASP A 145 11.87 -11.56 -17.25
N GLU A 146 10.95 -11.25 -18.15
CA GLU A 146 11.20 -10.78 -19.51
C GLU A 146 11.22 -9.25 -19.63
N LEU A 147 11.00 -8.54 -18.51
CA LEU A 147 10.97 -7.09 -18.43
C LEU A 147 12.28 -6.55 -17.84
N SER A 148 12.72 -5.40 -18.35
CA SER A 148 13.84 -4.65 -17.75
C SER A 148 13.47 -4.07 -16.38
N GLY A 149 14.47 -3.64 -15.60
CA GLY A 149 14.23 -3.03 -14.29
C GLY A 149 13.34 -1.78 -14.34
N GLY A 150 13.45 -0.98 -15.39
CA GLY A 150 12.60 0.20 -15.57
C GLY A 150 11.19 -0.09 -16.10
N GLN A 151 10.95 -1.33 -16.59
CA GLN A 151 9.65 -1.80 -17.08
C GLN A 151 8.86 -2.55 -15.99
N LYS A 152 9.48 -2.89 -14.89
CA LYS A 152 8.87 -3.53 -13.72
C LYS A 152 8.33 -2.50 -12.76
#